data_60b526357aae254dcae8bcd111e3b94a
#
_entry.id   60b526357aae254dcae8bcd111e3b94a
#
_cell.length_a   1.000
_cell.length_b   1.000
_cell.length_c   1.000
_cell.angle_alpha   90.00
_cell.angle_beta   90.00
_cell.angle_gamma   90.00
#
_symmetry.space_group_name_H-M   'P 1'
#
loop_
_entity.id
_entity.type
_entity.pdbx_description
1 polymer ?
#
loop_
_entity_poly.entity_id
_entity_poly.type
_entity_poly.pdbx_seq_one_letter_code
_entity_poly.pdbx_strand_id
1 'polypeptide(L)'
;TFKKKAVKEMLNLPSSMLPKIVNSIDNLSENPRPEGSKKLRGSDEDLWRIRIGNYRVIYSIKDSIRIVNIRKVGHRKDIYN
;
A
#
# COMPACT_ATOMS: atom_id res chain seq x y z
N THR A 1 -4.27 9.22 -1.98
CA THR A 1 -5.70 8.87 -1.74
C THR A 1 -5.85 7.44 -1.26
N PHE A 2 -7.01 7.11 -0.71
CA PHE A 2 -7.30 5.79 -0.16
C PHE A 2 -8.63 5.29 -0.68
N LYS A 3 -8.69 4.02 -1.09
CA LYS A 3 -9.98 3.36 -1.31
C LYS A 3 -10.65 3.11 0.04
N LYS A 4 -11.97 3.10 0.07
CA LYS A 4 -12.75 2.83 1.30
C LYS A 4 -12.35 1.52 1.96
N LYS A 5 -12.12 0.48 1.17
CA LYS A 5 -11.66 -0.83 1.67
C LYS A 5 -10.33 -0.70 2.41
N ALA A 6 -9.38 0.07 1.85
CA ALA A 6 -8.09 0.27 2.47
C ALA A 6 -8.20 1.01 3.81
N VAL A 7 -9.08 2.00 3.90
CA VAL A 7 -9.33 2.71 5.17
C VAL A 7 -9.83 1.74 6.24
N LYS A 8 -10.80 0.88 5.89
CA LYS A 8 -11.30 -0.12 6.82
C LYS A 8 -10.23 -1.11 7.26
N GLU A 9 -9.40 -1.54 6.32
CA GLU A 9 -8.28 -2.45 6.62
C GLU A 9 -7.27 -1.80 7.57
N MET A 10 -6.98 -0.51 7.39
CA MET A 10 -6.09 0.22 8.28
C MET A 10 -6.64 0.32 9.70
N LEU A 11 -7.94 0.54 9.84
CA LEU A 11 -8.58 0.62 11.16
C LEU A 11 -8.53 -0.71 11.92
N ASN A 12 -8.36 -1.82 11.20
CA ASN A 12 -8.27 -3.15 11.79
C ASN A 12 -6.84 -3.62 12.05
N LEU A 13 -5.84 -2.79 11.75
CA LEU A 13 -4.44 -3.14 11.99
C LEU A 13 -4.11 -3.11 13.48
N PRO A 14 -3.16 -3.96 13.92
CA PRO A 14 -2.65 -3.86 15.29
C PRO A 14 -2.09 -2.46 15.55
N SER A 15 -2.32 -1.95 16.75
CA SER A 15 -1.86 -0.60 17.12
C SER A 15 -0.34 -0.43 17.01
N SER A 16 0.41 -1.51 17.17
CA SER A 16 1.87 -1.50 17.04
C SER A 16 2.33 -1.32 15.58
N MET A 17 1.50 -1.73 14.62
CA MET A 17 1.83 -1.65 13.19
C MET A 17 1.31 -0.39 12.52
N LEU A 18 0.24 0.18 13.02
CA LEU A 18 -0.42 1.31 12.38
C LEU A 18 0.52 2.50 12.13
N PRO A 19 1.30 2.98 13.12
CA PRO A 19 2.22 4.10 12.86
C PRO A 19 3.26 3.78 11.79
N LYS A 20 3.78 2.57 11.78
CA LYS A 20 4.80 2.16 10.81
C LYS A 20 4.24 2.15 9.39
N ILE A 21 3.02 1.65 9.25
CA ILE A 21 2.35 1.58 7.95
C ILE A 21 1.98 2.97 7.46
N VAL A 22 1.43 3.82 8.33
CA VAL A 22 1.10 5.21 7.98
C VAL A 22 2.36 5.95 7.52
N ASN A 23 3.47 5.81 8.24
CA ASN A 23 4.71 6.46 7.87
C ASN A 23 5.22 5.99 6.50
N SER A 24 5.14 4.69 6.23
CA SER A 24 5.53 4.14 4.93
C SER A 24 4.66 4.65 3.79
N ILE A 25 3.35 4.77 4.04
CA ILE A 25 2.41 5.32 3.05
C ILE A 25 2.71 6.81 2.79
N ASP A 26 2.98 7.58 3.83
CA ASP A 26 3.32 8.99 3.66
C ASP A 26 4.57 9.17 2.81
N ASN A 27 5.55 8.30 2.97
CA ASN A 27 6.77 8.35 2.16
C ASN A 27 6.52 8.05 0.68
N LEU A 28 5.46 7.33 0.34
CA LEU A 28 5.11 7.05 -1.05
C LEU A 28 4.74 8.31 -1.83
N SER A 29 4.26 9.34 -1.17
CA SER A 29 3.92 10.60 -1.85
C SER A 29 5.15 11.30 -2.41
N GLU A 30 6.31 11.11 -1.79
CA GLU A 30 7.59 11.68 -2.25
C GLU A 30 8.32 10.73 -3.18
N ASN A 31 8.28 9.42 -2.87
CA ASN A 31 8.93 8.38 -3.66
C ASN A 31 7.97 7.20 -3.81
N PRO A 32 7.18 7.16 -4.89
CA PRO A 32 6.18 6.10 -5.07
C PRO A 32 6.75 4.73 -5.40
N ARG A 33 8.03 4.67 -5.74
CA ARG A 33 8.71 3.40 -6.03
C ARG A 33 9.96 3.27 -5.16
N PRO A 34 9.80 3.17 -3.82
CA PRO A 34 10.94 3.06 -2.94
C PRO A 34 11.66 1.74 -3.14
N GLU A 35 12.90 1.67 -2.65
CA GLU A 35 13.65 0.41 -2.66
C GLU A 35 12.82 -0.68 -1.97
N GLY A 36 12.77 -1.86 -2.60
CA GLY A 36 11.94 -2.96 -2.11
C GLY A 36 10.50 -2.96 -2.61
N SER A 37 10.05 -1.90 -3.30
CA SER A 37 8.74 -1.92 -3.94
C SER A 37 8.78 -2.88 -5.14
N LYS A 38 7.64 -3.50 -5.42
CA LYS A 38 7.54 -4.47 -6.51
C LYS A 38 6.25 -4.27 -7.28
N LYS A 39 6.37 -4.27 -8.61
CA LYS A 39 5.19 -4.23 -9.48
C LYS A 39 4.50 -5.59 -9.46
N LEU A 40 3.18 -5.60 -9.29
CA LEU A 40 2.40 -6.82 -9.29
C LEU A 40 1.99 -7.19 -10.72
N ARG A 41 2.00 -8.49 -11.00
CA ARG A 41 1.60 -9.03 -12.29
C ARG A 41 0.17 -9.54 -12.24
N GLY A 42 -0.46 -9.67 -13.42
CA GLY A 42 -1.78 -10.29 -13.55
C GLY A 42 -2.94 -9.35 -13.27
N SER A 43 -2.69 -8.06 -13.17
CA SER A 43 -3.72 -7.04 -13.02
C SER A 43 -3.77 -6.17 -14.28
N ASP A 44 -4.98 -5.71 -14.64
CA ASP A 44 -5.16 -4.72 -15.72
C ASP A 44 -4.65 -3.34 -15.31
N GLU A 45 -4.47 -3.11 -14.02
CA GLU A 45 -3.95 -1.86 -13.47
C GLU A 45 -2.49 -2.01 -13.07
N ASP A 46 -1.74 -0.91 -13.11
CA ASP A 46 -0.37 -0.86 -12.61
C ASP A 46 -0.41 -0.82 -11.07
N LEU A 47 -0.42 -1.99 -10.46
CA LEU A 47 -0.39 -2.13 -9.01
C LEU A 47 1.03 -2.40 -8.53
N TRP A 48 1.36 -1.79 -7.40
CA TRP A 48 2.65 -1.92 -6.73
C TRP A 48 2.44 -2.38 -5.30
N ARG A 49 3.48 -2.93 -4.72
CA ARG A 49 3.46 -3.44 -3.35
C ARG A 49 4.70 -2.99 -2.60
N ILE A 50 4.51 -2.55 -1.35
CA ILE A 50 5.59 -2.41 -0.38
C ILE A 50 5.36 -3.37 0.78
N ARG A 51 6.46 -3.75 1.44
CA ARG A 51 6.44 -4.62 2.62
C ARG A 51 6.77 -3.82 3.87
N ILE A 52 5.99 -4.03 4.92
CA ILE A 52 6.28 -3.50 6.25
C ILE A 52 6.14 -4.68 7.22
N GLY A 53 7.26 -5.33 7.55
CA GLY A 53 7.23 -6.57 8.33
C GLY A 53 6.40 -7.64 7.63
N ASN A 54 5.41 -8.18 8.34
CA ASN A 54 4.49 -9.18 7.79
C ASN A 54 3.29 -8.57 7.06
N TYR A 55 3.28 -7.25 6.93
CA TYR A 55 2.19 -6.53 6.28
C TYR A 55 2.58 -6.05 4.90
N ARG A 56 1.58 -5.84 4.07
CA ARG A 56 1.75 -5.38 2.70
C ARG A 56 0.79 -4.23 2.43
N VAL A 57 1.25 -3.27 1.64
CA VAL A 57 0.40 -2.21 1.11
C VAL A 57 0.41 -2.35 -0.40
N ILE A 58 -0.78 -2.42 -1.00
CA ILE A 58 -0.95 -2.45 -2.45
C ILE A 58 -1.51 -1.12 -2.88
N TYR A 59 -0.89 -0.51 -3.88
CA TYR A 59 -1.24 0.82 -4.34
C TYR A 59 -1.07 0.95 -5.84
N SER A 60 -1.72 1.96 -6.41
CA SER A 60 -1.54 2.36 -7.80
C SER A 60 -0.95 3.76 -7.85
N ILE A 61 -0.29 4.08 -8.96
CA ILE A 61 0.36 5.36 -9.16
C ILE A 61 -0.15 6.01 -10.43
N LYS A 62 -0.52 7.28 -10.35
CA LYS A 62 -0.76 8.12 -11.53
C LYS A 62 0.34 9.17 -11.59
N ASP A 63 1.39 8.87 -12.35
CA ASP A 63 2.58 9.72 -12.42
C ASP A 63 2.29 11.12 -12.97
N SER A 64 1.38 11.23 -13.93
CA SER A 64 1.06 12.51 -14.56
C SER A 64 0.54 13.56 -13.59
N ILE A 65 -0.14 13.13 -12.53
CA ILE A 65 -0.72 14.02 -11.51
C ILE A 65 -0.15 13.75 -10.13
N ARG A 66 0.86 12.89 -10.02
CA ARG A 66 1.57 12.55 -8.78
C ARG A 66 0.65 12.08 -7.66
N ILE A 67 -0.31 11.23 -8.00
CA ILE A 67 -1.23 10.65 -7.02
C ILE A 67 -0.90 9.19 -6.79
N VAL A 68 -0.78 8.81 -5.53
CA VAL A 68 -0.70 7.42 -5.08
C VAL A 68 -2.05 7.07 -4.46
N ASN A 69 -2.65 6.00 -4.94
CA ASN A 69 -3.94 5.52 -4.43
C ASN A 69 -3.75 4.21 -3.69
N ILE A 70 -4.01 4.21 -2.38
CA ILE A 70 -3.87 3.02 -1.54
C ILE A 70 -5.09 2.12 -1.75
N ARG A 71 -4.84 0.91 -2.23
CA ARG A 71 -5.89 -0.04 -2.64
C ARG A 71 -6.18 -1.09 -1.59
N LYS A 72 -5.14 -1.65 -0.96
CA LYS A 72 -5.26 -2.68 0.07
C LYS A 72 -4.16 -2.54 1.09
N VAL A 73 -4.47 -2.87 2.34
CA VAL A 73 -3.51 -2.96 3.43
C VAL A 73 -3.85 -4.21 4.23
N GLY A 74 -2.88 -5.08 4.47
CA GLY A 74 -3.16 -6.28 5.25
C GLY A 74 -1.95 -7.16 5.49
N HIS A 75 -2.19 -8.23 6.25
CA HIS A 75 -1.18 -9.23 6.52
C HIS A 75 -0.85 -10.01 5.24
N ARG A 76 0.42 -10.42 5.09
CA ARG A 76 0.89 -11.16 3.90
C ARG A 76 0.04 -12.40 3.57
N LYS A 77 -0.60 -13.00 4.57
CA LYS A 77 -1.45 -14.19 4.38
C LYS A 77 -2.78 -13.86 3.72
N ASP A 78 -3.26 -12.64 3.89
CA ASP A 78 -4.61 -12.26 3.50
C ASP A 78 -4.65 -11.30 2.32
N ILE A 79 -3.56 -10.61 2.04
CA ILE A 79 -3.55 -9.48 1.12
C ILE A 79 -3.84 -9.85 -0.33
N TYR A 80 -3.52 -11.06 -0.73
CA TYR A 80 -3.70 -11.55 -2.09
C TYR A 80 -4.95 -12.43 -2.27
N ASN A 81 -5.74 -12.57 -1.25
CA ASN A 81 -6.97 -13.36 -1.29
C ASN A 81 -8.17 -12.53 -1.74
#